data_c45ef906a2dd2179a6a15bd2c5606e46
#
_entry.id   c45ef906a2dd2179a6a15bd2c5606e46
#
_cell.length_a   1.000
_cell.length_b   1.000
_cell.length_c   1.000
_cell.angle_alpha   90.00
_cell.angle_beta   90.00
_cell.angle_gamma   90.00
#
_symmetry.space_group_name_H-M   'P 1'
#
loop_
_entity.id
_entity.type
_entity.pdbx_description
1 polymer ?
#
loop_
_entity_poly.entity_id
_entity_poly.type
_entity_poly.pdbx_seq_one_letter_code
_entity_poly.pdbx_strand_id
1 'polypeptide(L)'
;MRAFFYFCTLNNIKIMKKNIVLFVLFILPIVAYLFFASGINSFTKLPVITPKVADFGQWKSLNGEKVSLNSKITILGFSGTELLKNRGNYFNINEKIYQRYHDFADLQFVVVCPLGTENEARKIIDALDDFTDVSQWHFLFTTPQEINAYYDQLKLVGKLDKNLGTPNVYIVDKERNLRGRKEKKDYKEGYNTFHLAELSNEMLDDFKVILYEYRAALKKNNNATKEL
;
A
#
# COMPACT_ATOMS: atom_id res chain seq x y z
N MET A 1 -39.46 -47.94 47.06
CA MET A 1 -38.83 -48.04 45.69
C MET A 1 -38.81 -46.76 44.87
N ARG A 2 -39.80 -45.86 44.95
CA ARG A 2 -39.83 -44.56 44.16
C ARG A 2 -38.77 -43.53 44.60
N ALA A 3 -38.41 -43.42 45.89
CA ALA A 3 -37.45 -42.42 46.38
C ALA A 3 -36.00 -42.71 45.96
N PHE A 4 -35.63 -43.95 45.73
CA PHE A 4 -34.28 -44.34 45.29
C PHE A 4 -34.03 -44.00 43.82
N PHE A 5 -35.07 -44.09 43.01
CA PHE A 5 -34.97 -43.70 41.59
C PHE A 5 -34.81 -42.20 41.39
N TYR A 6 -35.46 -41.34 42.18
CA TYR A 6 -35.32 -39.91 42.14
C TYR A 6 -33.94 -39.43 42.58
N PHE A 7 -33.33 -40.09 43.55
CA PHE A 7 -31.98 -39.73 44.02
C PHE A 7 -30.88 -40.06 42.99
N CYS A 8 -31.05 -41.17 42.25
CA CYS A 8 -30.11 -41.60 41.23
C CYS A 8 -30.17 -40.69 39.97
N THR A 9 -31.36 -40.25 39.57
CA THR A 9 -31.53 -39.31 38.44
C THR A 9 -31.01 -37.89 38.76
N LEU A 10 -31.22 -37.41 39.98
CA LEU A 10 -30.69 -36.10 40.42
C LEU A 10 -29.17 -36.06 40.48
N ASN A 11 -28.52 -37.15 40.94
CA ASN A 11 -27.07 -37.26 40.95
C ASN A 11 -26.48 -37.33 39.53
N ASN A 12 -27.10 -38.07 38.61
CA ASN A 12 -26.68 -38.12 37.21
C ASN A 12 -26.81 -36.77 36.50
N ILE A 13 -27.86 -36.01 36.77
CA ILE A 13 -28.05 -34.67 36.21
C ILE A 13 -26.99 -33.69 36.76
N LYS A 14 -26.64 -33.80 38.04
CA LYS A 14 -25.64 -32.96 38.69
C LYS A 14 -24.22 -33.25 38.18
N ILE A 15 -23.89 -34.53 37.96
CA ILE A 15 -22.62 -34.98 37.38
C ILE A 15 -22.52 -34.53 35.89
N MET A 16 -23.59 -34.69 35.09
CA MET A 16 -23.64 -34.22 33.72
C MET A 16 -23.41 -32.71 33.62
N LYS A 17 -24.06 -31.91 34.46
CA LYS A 17 -23.84 -30.45 34.48
C LYS A 17 -22.41 -30.05 34.82
N LYS A 18 -21.80 -30.74 35.82
CA LYS A 18 -20.41 -30.53 36.22
C LYS A 18 -19.45 -30.86 35.06
N ASN A 19 -19.65 -32.00 34.38
CA ASN A 19 -18.81 -32.43 33.27
C ASN A 19 -18.93 -31.46 32.04
N ILE A 20 -20.13 -30.95 31.74
CA ILE A 20 -20.34 -29.98 30.71
C ILE A 20 -19.61 -28.68 31.05
N VAL A 21 -19.70 -28.20 32.28
CA VAL A 21 -18.98 -26.99 32.70
C VAL A 21 -17.47 -27.16 32.55
N LEU A 22 -16.94 -28.30 33.00
CA LEU A 22 -15.52 -28.64 32.86
C LEU A 22 -15.11 -28.72 31.40
N PHE A 23 -15.90 -29.38 30.55
CA PHE A 23 -15.66 -29.48 29.13
C PHE A 23 -15.60 -28.11 28.48
N VAL A 24 -16.60 -27.22 28.71
CA VAL A 24 -16.62 -25.88 28.20
C VAL A 24 -15.42 -25.06 28.69
N LEU A 25 -15.07 -25.16 29.97
CA LEU A 25 -13.95 -24.41 30.56
C LEU A 25 -12.59 -24.75 29.92
N PHE A 26 -12.35 -26.05 29.62
CA PHE A 26 -11.07 -26.49 29.05
C PHE A 26 -11.05 -26.51 27.52
N ILE A 27 -12.13 -26.91 26.86
CA ILE A 27 -12.17 -27.05 25.40
C ILE A 27 -12.38 -25.70 24.72
N LEU A 28 -13.20 -24.81 25.28
CA LEU A 28 -13.48 -23.53 24.67
C LEU A 28 -12.23 -22.67 24.48
N PRO A 29 -11.29 -22.53 25.42
CA PRO A 29 -10.04 -21.84 25.21
C PRO A 29 -9.19 -22.47 24.09
N ILE A 30 -9.15 -23.81 24.02
CA ILE A 30 -8.41 -24.52 22.97
C ILE A 30 -9.03 -24.25 21.59
N VAL A 31 -10.36 -24.36 21.49
CA VAL A 31 -11.09 -24.07 20.24
C VAL A 31 -10.89 -22.61 19.84
N ALA A 32 -11.00 -21.67 20.78
CA ALA A 32 -10.73 -20.26 20.53
C ALA A 32 -9.29 -20.03 20.04
N TYR A 33 -8.30 -20.65 20.71
CA TYR A 33 -6.91 -20.60 20.28
C TYR A 33 -6.71 -21.16 18.86
N LEU A 34 -7.27 -22.35 18.58
CA LEU A 34 -7.20 -22.95 17.26
C LEU A 34 -7.91 -22.09 16.20
N PHE A 35 -9.05 -21.50 16.54
CA PHE A 35 -9.76 -20.56 15.65
C PHE A 35 -8.92 -19.35 15.33
N PHE A 36 -8.29 -18.69 16.31
CA PHE A 36 -7.40 -17.57 16.07
C PHE A 36 -6.07 -17.99 15.42
N ALA A 37 -5.55 -19.16 15.75
CA ALA A 37 -4.32 -19.69 15.13
C ALA A 37 -4.54 -20.17 13.68
N SER A 38 -5.72 -20.71 13.38
CA SER A 38 -6.12 -21.08 12.02
C SER A 38 -6.67 -19.92 11.21
N GLY A 39 -6.84 -18.76 11.83
CA GLY A 39 -7.29 -17.55 11.15
C GLY A 39 -6.41 -17.29 9.95
N ILE A 40 -6.87 -17.73 8.78
CA ILE A 40 -6.31 -17.28 7.51
C ILE A 40 -6.54 -15.77 7.51
N ASN A 41 -5.45 -15.02 7.65
CA ASN A 41 -5.48 -13.59 7.44
C ASN A 41 -5.89 -13.33 5.98
N SER A 42 -7.17 -13.45 5.69
CA SER A 42 -7.75 -13.08 4.39
C SER A 42 -7.82 -11.56 4.33
N PHE A 43 -6.63 -10.91 4.33
CA PHE A 43 -6.58 -9.49 4.02
C PHE A 43 -7.07 -9.30 2.60
N THR A 44 -8.01 -8.41 2.43
CA THR A 44 -8.47 -7.99 1.10
C THR A 44 -7.27 -7.39 0.38
N LYS A 45 -6.74 -8.12 -0.61
CA LYS A 45 -5.66 -7.61 -1.45
C LYS A 45 -6.17 -6.42 -2.25
N LEU A 46 -5.32 -5.43 -2.44
CA LEU A 46 -5.65 -4.36 -3.37
C LEU A 46 -5.73 -4.90 -4.80
N PRO A 47 -6.79 -4.59 -5.54
CA PRO A 47 -6.91 -4.96 -6.94
C PRO A 47 -5.73 -4.48 -7.79
N VAL A 48 -5.37 -5.26 -8.79
CA VAL A 48 -4.47 -4.85 -9.85
C VAL A 48 -5.28 -4.14 -10.93
N ILE A 49 -4.98 -2.87 -11.16
CA ILE A 49 -5.59 -2.06 -12.22
C ILE A 49 -4.87 -2.33 -13.55
N THR A 50 -3.55 -2.16 -13.55
CA THR A 50 -2.72 -2.42 -14.72
C THR A 50 -1.56 -3.34 -14.33
N PRO A 51 -1.51 -4.55 -14.89
CA PRO A 51 -0.41 -5.47 -14.62
C PRO A 51 0.84 -5.06 -15.40
N LYS A 52 2.01 -5.32 -14.79
CA LYS A 52 3.33 -5.23 -15.45
C LYS A 52 3.58 -3.89 -16.15
N VAL A 53 3.32 -2.78 -15.46
CA VAL A 53 3.66 -1.43 -15.95
C VAL A 53 5.11 -1.42 -16.45
N ALA A 54 5.35 -0.76 -17.60
CA ALA A 54 6.69 -0.62 -18.14
C ALA A 54 7.60 0.12 -17.15
N ASP A 55 8.87 -0.26 -17.12
CA ASP A 55 9.86 0.48 -16.34
C ASP A 55 10.17 1.82 -17.02
N PHE A 56 10.83 2.71 -16.28
CA PHE A 56 11.27 3.98 -16.82
C PHE A 56 12.34 3.75 -17.90
N GLY A 57 12.30 4.56 -18.96
CA GLY A 57 13.30 4.54 -20.02
C GLY A 57 14.67 5.07 -19.55
N GLN A 58 15.45 5.59 -20.49
CA GLN A 58 16.74 6.25 -20.19
C GLN A 58 16.51 7.71 -19.76
N TRP A 59 15.54 7.92 -18.84
CA TRP A 59 15.18 9.25 -18.38
C TRP A 59 16.22 9.78 -17.41
N LYS A 60 16.41 11.09 -17.42
CA LYS A 60 17.38 11.74 -16.54
C LYS A 60 16.78 11.93 -15.15
N SER A 61 17.45 11.44 -14.12
CA SER A 61 17.10 11.81 -12.75
C SER A 61 17.81 13.09 -12.34
N LEU A 62 17.28 13.75 -11.30
CA LEU A 62 17.86 14.99 -10.77
C LEU A 62 19.33 14.79 -10.31
N ASN A 63 19.63 13.62 -9.77
CA ASN A 63 20.95 13.26 -9.20
C ASN A 63 21.77 12.36 -10.14
N GLY A 64 21.29 12.10 -11.37
CA GLY A 64 21.97 11.22 -12.33
C GLY A 64 21.85 9.74 -12.03
N GLU A 65 21.11 9.34 -11.00
CA GLU A 65 20.89 7.95 -10.63
C GLU A 65 19.90 7.26 -11.58
N LYS A 66 20.11 5.98 -11.79
CA LYS A 66 19.16 5.15 -12.54
C LYS A 66 18.02 4.73 -11.61
N VAL A 67 16.82 5.19 -11.89
CA VAL A 67 15.60 4.82 -11.16
C VAL A 67 14.86 3.71 -11.89
N SER A 68 14.33 2.74 -11.16
CA SER A 68 13.59 1.60 -11.71
C SER A 68 12.43 1.23 -10.79
N LEU A 69 11.34 0.75 -11.39
CA LEU A 69 10.19 0.20 -10.66
C LEU A 69 10.46 -1.20 -10.10
N ASN A 70 11.48 -1.88 -10.59
CA ASN A 70 11.75 -3.28 -10.22
C ASN A 70 12.08 -3.42 -8.73
N SER A 71 11.37 -4.31 -8.07
CA SER A 71 11.57 -4.64 -6.64
C SER A 71 11.35 -3.46 -5.68
N LYS A 72 10.71 -2.40 -6.12
CA LYS A 72 10.34 -1.23 -5.31
C LYS A 72 8.82 -1.05 -5.24
N ILE A 73 8.34 -0.61 -4.09
CA ILE A 73 6.99 -0.05 -3.98
C ILE A 73 7.13 1.43 -4.35
N THR A 74 6.47 1.83 -5.42
CA THR A 74 6.62 3.18 -5.97
C THR A 74 5.33 3.96 -5.84
N ILE A 75 5.43 5.16 -5.27
CA ILE A 75 4.40 6.18 -5.39
C ILE A 75 4.75 7.03 -6.59
N LEU A 76 3.96 6.89 -7.65
CA LEU A 76 4.20 7.50 -8.95
C LEU A 76 3.34 8.74 -9.13
N GLY A 77 3.94 9.87 -9.47
CA GLY A 77 3.27 11.14 -9.77
C GLY A 77 3.70 11.73 -11.11
N PHE A 78 2.90 12.65 -11.63
CA PHE A 78 3.18 13.43 -12.85
C PHE A 78 3.01 14.91 -12.53
N SER A 79 4.12 15.64 -12.57
CA SER A 79 4.17 17.04 -12.09
C SER A 79 3.53 18.06 -13.04
N GLY A 80 3.61 17.77 -14.32
CA GLY A 80 3.40 18.80 -15.34
C GLY A 80 4.49 19.88 -15.34
N THR A 81 4.23 20.97 -16.06
CA THR A 81 5.18 22.08 -16.23
C THR A 81 5.12 23.12 -15.09
N GLU A 82 4.16 23.03 -14.18
CA GLU A 82 3.94 24.03 -13.11
C GLU A 82 4.26 23.47 -11.70
N LEU A 83 5.46 22.89 -11.52
CA LEU A 83 5.85 22.21 -10.29
C LEU A 83 5.73 23.11 -9.04
N LEU A 84 6.28 24.31 -9.10
CA LEU A 84 6.28 25.23 -7.95
C LEU A 84 4.87 25.72 -7.58
N LYS A 85 4.00 25.87 -8.57
CA LYS A 85 2.60 26.25 -8.33
C LYS A 85 1.88 25.15 -7.56
N ASN A 86 2.19 23.90 -7.87
CA ASN A 86 1.60 22.71 -7.27
C ASN A 86 2.43 22.14 -6.11
N ARG A 87 3.40 22.88 -5.58
CA ARG A 87 4.31 22.41 -4.52
C ARG A 87 3.61 21.84 -3.29
N GLY A 88 2.42 22.34 -2.94
CA GLY A 88 1.63 21.85 -1.81
C GLY A 88 1.32 20.36 -1.89
N ASN A 89 1.23 19.79 -3.10
CA ASN A 89 0.98 18.37 -3.31
C ASN A 89 2.13 17.51 -2.76
N TYR A 90 3.37 17.94 -2.98
CA TYR A 90 4.55 17.21 -2.52
C TYR A 90 4.66 17.27 -0.99
N PHE A 91 4.36 18.41 -0.38
CA PHE A 91 4.33 18.56 1.08
C PHE A 91 3.20 17.72 1.71
N ASN A 92 2.02 17.70 1.12
CA ASN A 92 0.90 16.91 1.61
C ASN A 92 1.23 15.41 1.62
N ILE A 93 1.78 14.88 0.52
CA ILE A 93 2.12 13.47 0.46
C ILE A 93 3.35 13.13 1.31
N ASN A 94 4.30 14.07 1.42
CA ASN A 94 5.44 13.93 2.30
C ASN A 94 4.99 13.77 3.76
N GLU A 95 4.14 14.67 4.25
CA GLU A 95 3.62 14.65 5.62
C GLU A 95 2.74 13.42 5.90
N LYS A 96 1.85 13.06 4.98
CA LYS A 96 0.85 12.01 5.23
C LYS A 96 1.39 10.59 5.03
N ILE A 97 2.30 10.42 4.08
CA ILE A 97 2.80 9.09 3.70
C ILE A 97 4.31 8.97 3.94
N TYR A 98 5.13 9.83 3.30
CA TYR A 98 6.56 9.65 3.23
C TYR A 98 7.23 9.67 4.61
N GLN A 99 6.98 10.66 5.45
CA GLN A 99 7.56 10.78 6.79
C GLN A 99 7.35 9.56 7.70
N ARG A 100 6.30 8.77 7.43
CA ARG A 100 5.99 7.58 8.23
C ARG A 100 6.73 6.34 7.76
N TYR A 101 7.20 6.33 6.52
CA TYR A 101 7.71 5.12 5.86
C TYR A 101 9.04 5.34 5.14
N HIS A 102 9.68 6.50 5.24
CA HIS A 102 10.94 6.83 4.56
C HIS A 102 12.08 5.86 4.90
N ASP A 103 12.08 5.26 6.09
CA ASP A 103 13.05 4.23 6.49
C ASP A 103 12.86 2.88 5.78
N PHE A 104 11.75 2.72 5.04
CA PHE A 104 11.49 1.47 4.34
C PHE A 104 12.26 1.45 3.02
N ALA A 105 13.40 0.74 2.99
CA ALA A 105 14.37 0.75 1.88
C ALA A 105 13.79 0.40 0.50
N ASP A 106 12.67 -0.32 0.44
CA ASP A 106 12.03 -0.71 -0.80
C ASP A 106 10.91 0.24 -1.25
N LEU A 107 10.68 1.33 -0.52
CA LEU A 107 9.77 2.40 -0.91
C LEU A 107 10.54 3.44 -1.72
N GLN A 108 9.89 4.02 -2.72
CA GLN A 108 10.37 5.21 -3.43
C GLN A 108 9.20 6.08 -3.90
N PHE A 109 9.48 7.37 -4.04
CA PHE A 109 8.56 8.35 -4.60
C PHE A 109 9.15 8.83 -5.93
N VAL A 110 8.45 8.61 -7.02
CA VAL A 110 8.92 8.97 -8.36
C VAL A 110 7.96 9.99 -8.97
N VAL A 111 8.50 11.12 -9.35
CA VAL A 111 7.76 12.19 -10.01
C VAL A 111 8.28 12.33 -11.44
N VAL A 112 7.42 12.07 -12.42
CA VAL A 112 7.75 12.25 -13.84
C VAL A 112 7.50 13.71 -14.23
N CYS A 113 8.52 14.36 -14.77
CA CYS A 113 8.57 15.78 -15.05
C CYS A 113 8.93 16.06 -16.51
N PRO A 114 8.37 17.11 -17.14
CA PRO A 114 8.85 17.59 -18.42
C PRO A 114 10.28 18.13 -18.32
N LEU A 115 11.09 17.90 -19.36
CA LEU A 115 12.41 18.53 -19.51
C LEU A 115 12.28 20.06 -19.38
N GLY A 116 13.26 20.67 -18.70
CA GLY A 116 13.30 22.12 -18.44
C GLY A 116 12.74 22.53 -17.08
N THR A 117 12.21 21.58 -16.29
CA THR A 117 11.67 21.83 -14.93
C THR A 117 12.64 21.41 -13.82
N GLU A 118 13.89 21.09 -14.14
CA GLU A 118 14.91 20.58 -13.21
C GLU A 118 15.18 21.56 -12.05
N ASN A 119 15.23 22.87 -12.36
CA ASN A 119 15.47 23.89 -11.33
C ASN A 119 14.30 24.02 -10.35
N GLU A 120 13.06 23.81 -10.81
CA GLU A 120 11.89 23.81 -9.93
C GLU A 120 11.86 22.57 -9.04
N ALA A 121 12.17 21.41 -9.62
CA ALA A 121 12.27 20.17 -8.89
C ALA A 121 13.34 20.25 -7.78
N ARG A 122 14.49 20.84 -8.08
CA ARG A 122 15.55 21.07 -7.08
C ARG A 122 15.06 21.89 -5.91
N LYS A 123 14.37 23.00 -6.15
CA LYS A 123 13.79 23.85 -5.10
C LYS A 123 12.77 23.10 -4.24
N ILE A 124 12.02 22.16 -4.83
CA ILE A 124 11.05 21.34 -4.09
C ILE A 124 11.79 20.33 -3.20
N ILE A 125 12.80 19.65 -3.72
CA ILE A 125 13.62 18.71 -2.96
C ILE A 125 14.30 19.42 -1.80
N ASP A 126 14.96 20.54 -2.06
CA ASP A 126 15.66 21.33 -1.01
C ASP A 126 14.68 21.72 0.11
N ALA A 127 13.47 22.14 -0.25
CA ALA A 127 12.44 22.51 0.72
C ALA A 127 11.82 21.31 1.46
N LEU A 128 11.81 20.11 0.88
CA LEU A 128 11.35 18.89 1.56
C LEU A 128 12.42 18.34 2.50
N ASP A 129 13.71 18.49 2.14
CA ASP A 129 14.86 18.03 2.93
C ASP A 129 14.98 18.77 4.28
N ASP A 130 14.46 20.00 4.37
CA ASP A 130 14.33 20.73 5.64
C ASP A 130 13.45 19.99 6.67
N PHE A 131 12.59 19.07 6.24
CA PHE A 131 11.62 18.39 7.09
C PHE A 131 11.85 16.88 7.23
N THR A 132 12.43 16.23 6.22
CA THR A 132 12.56 14.76 6.18
C THR A 132 13.69 14.39 5.22
N ASP A 133 14.46 13.35 5.53
CA ASP A 133 15.40 12.76 4.56
C ASP A 133 14.69 12.43 3.24
N VAL A 134 15.13 13.03 2.14
CA VAL A 134 14.51 12.93 0.80
C VAL A 134 15.19 11.89 -0.09
N SER A 135 15.99 11.01 0.45
CA SER A 135 16.78 10.02 -0.28
C SER A 135 15.94 9.09 -1.18
N GLN A 136 14.67 8.89 -0.85
CA GLN A 136 13.74 8.05 -1.62
C GLN A 136 12.87 8.86 -2.61
N TRP A 137 13.09 10.18 -2.73
CA TRP A 137 12.41 11.02 -3.69
C TRP A 137 13.24 11.12 -4.98
N HIS A 138 12.64 10.77 -6.11
CA HIS A 138 13.26 10.79 -7.43
C HIS A 138 12.42 11.60 -8.41
N PHE A 139 13.03 12.63 -8.98
CA PHE A 139 12.44 13.39 -10.08
C PHE A 139 13.07 12.95 -11.39
N LEU A 140 12.25 12.46 -12.32
CA LEU A 140 12.67 11.97 -13.63
C LEU A 140 12.21 12.90 -14.72
N PHE A 141 13.13 13.29 -15.60
CA PHE A 141 12.89 14.27 -16.66
C PHE A 141 12.92 13.61 -18.03
N THR A 142 11.85 13.86 -18.80
CA THR A 142 11.75 13.35 -20.15
C THR A 142 10.89 14.27 -21.05
N THR A 143 10.76 13.90 -22.32
CA THR A 143 10.00 14.70 -23.30
C THR A 143 8.49 14.61 -23.07
N PRO A 144 7.71 15.63 -23.48
CA PRO A 144 6.25 15.57 -23.43
C PRO A 144 5.63 14.36 -24.11
N GLN A 145 6.23 13.92 -25.21
CA GLN A 145 5.79 12.76 -25.97
C GLN A 145 5.96 11.45 -25.16
N GLU A 146 7.10 11.30 -24.49
CA GLU A 146 7.38 10.14 -23.65
C GLU A 146 6.50 10.13 -22.39
N ILE A 147 6.22 11.29 -21.78
CA ILE A 147 5.29 11.40 -20.66
C ILE A 147 3.90 10.88 -21.05
N ASN A 148 3.36 11.37 -22.16
CA ASN A 148 2.04 10.95 -22.64
C ASN A 148 2.04 9.46 -22.98
N ALA A 149 3.04 8.98 -23.73
CA ALA A 149 3.15 7.56 -24.09
C ALA A 149 3.26 6.64 -22.84
N TYR A 150 4.00 7.08 -21.83
CA TYR A 150 4.12 6.33 -20.57
C TYR A 150 2.81 6.35 -19.78
N TYR A 151 2.14 7.52 -19.68
CA TYR A 151 0.85 7.62 -19.01
C TYR A 151 -0.23 6.77 -19.68
N ASP A 152 -0.27 6.73 -20.99
CA ASP A 152 -1.23 5.91 -21.76
C ASP A 152 -1.04 4.40 -21.51
N GLN A 153 0.20 3.94 -21.24
CA GLN A 153 0.47 2.55 -20.88
C GLN A 153 -0.10 2.16 -19.52
N LEU A 154 -0.35 3.13 -18.64
CA LEU A 154 -0.98 2.87 -17.33
C LEU A 154 -2.46 2.49 -17.47
N LYS A 155 -3.08 2.74 -18.63
CA LYS A 155 -4.48 2.40 -18.96
C LYS A 155 -5.49 2.96 -17.96
N LEU A 156 -5.24 4.18 -17.51
CA LEU A 156 -6.08 4.87 -16.54
C LEU A 156 -7.28 5.55 -17.22
N VAL A 157 -8.37 5.70 -16.48
CA VAL A 157 -9.54 6.49 -16.92
C VAL A 157 -9.21 8.00 -16.89
N GLY A 158 -8.47 8.42 -15.85
CA GLY A 158 -7.98 9.79 -15.72
C GLY A 158 -7.06 10.19 -16.88
N LYS A 159 -6.91 11.49 -17.09
CA LYS A 159 -6.04 12.05 -18.12
C LYS A 159 -5.09 13.07 -17.50
N LEU A 160 -3.93 13.24 -18.12
CA LEU A 160 -3.07 14.39 -17.84
C LEU A 160 -3.75 15.67 -18.33
N ASP A 161 -3.50 16.75 -17.62
CA ASP A 161 -3.94 18.08 -18.06
C ASP A 161 -3.10 18.59 -19.24
N LYS A 162 -3.43 19.80 -19.75
CA LYS A 162 -2.69 20.44 -20.86
C LYS A 162 -1.23 20.71 -20.53
N ASN A 163 -0.87 20.73 -19.25
CA ASN A 163 0.48 20.96 -18.75
C ASN A 163 1.21 19.65 -18.45
N LEU A 164 0.67 18.48 -18.82
CA LEU A 164 1.22 17.15 -18.59
C LEU A 164 1.24 16.74 -17.11
N GLY A 165 0.39 17.34 -16.28
CA GLY A 165 0.28 17.06 -14.85
C GLY A 165 -1.03 16.40 -14.47
N THR A 166 -1.05 15.84 -13.27
CA THR A 166 -2.25 15.40 -12.59
C THR A 166 -2.06 15.57 -11.09
N PRO A 167 -3.10 15.93 -10.34
CA PRO A 167 -3.03 15.95 -8.88
C PRO A 167 -2.99 14.55 -8.27
N ASN A 168 -3.24 13.51 -9.05
CA ASN A 168 -3.28 12.14 -8.57
C ASN A 168 -1.89 11.51 -8.53
N VAL A 169 -1.67 10.71 -7.49
CA VAL A 169 -0.54 9.78 -7.40
C VAL A 169 -1.04 8.34 -7.41
N TYR A 170 -0.19 7.45 -7.86
CA TYR A 170 -0.52 6.06 -8.13
C TYR A 170 0.41 5.14 -7.34
N ILE A 171 -0.09 4.00 -6.87
CA ILE A 171 0.73 3.01 -6.17
C ILE A 171 1.10 1.89 -7.14
N VAL A 172 2.38 1.67 -7.35
CA VAL A 172 2.93 0.55 -8.12
C VAL A 172 3.65 -0.38 -7.17
N ASP A 173 3.29 -1.66 -7.20
CA ASP A 173 3.89 -2.68 -6.33
C ASP A 173 5.26 -3.17 -6.84
N LYS A 174 5.92 -4.04 -6.08
CA LYS A 174 7.26 -4.58 -6.39
C LYS A 174 7.31 -5.43 -7.67
N GLU A 175 6.19 -5.98 -8.07
CA GLU A 175 6.02 -6.72 -9.33
C GLU A 175 5.63 -5.83 -10.50
N ARG A 176 5.64 -4.51 -10.29
CA ARG A 176 5.26 -3.46 -11.25
C ARG A 176 3.77 -3.50 -11.63
N ASN A 177 2.90 -3.93 -10.75
CA ASN A 177 1.48 -3.79 -10.98
C ASN A 177 0.99 -2.48 -10.38
N LEU A 178 0.24 -1.70 -11.16
CA LEU A 178 -0.49 -0.56 -10.64
C LEU A 178 -1.68 -1.06 -9.83
N ARG A 179 -1.76 -0.62 -8.60
CA ARG A 179 -2.75 -1.07 -7.62
C ARG A 179 -3.75 0.04 -7.33
N GLY A 180 -4.98 -0.36 -7.08
CA GLY A 180 -6.02 0.60 -6.77
C GLY A 180 -7.09 0.03 -5.85
N ARG A 181 -7.97 0.88 -5.35
CA ARG A 181 -9.05 0.51 -4.43
C ARG A 181 -10.29 0.08 -5.20
N LYS A 182 -10.94 -0.98 -4.74
CA LYS A 182 -12.25 -1.36 -5.27
C LYS A 182 -13.33 -0.48 -4.63
N GLU A 183 -14.08 0.20 -5.46
CA GLU A 183 -15.28 0.94 -5.05
C GLU A 183 -16.55 0.17 -5.44
N LYS A 184 -17.74 0.69 -5.08
CA LYS A 184 -19.01 -0.03 -5.25
C LYS A 184 -19.30 -0.45 -6.70
N LYS A 185 -18.91 0.34 -7.68
CA LYS A 185 -19.18 0.12 -9.11
C LYS A 185 -17.95 0.13 -9.99
N ASP A 186 -16.80 0.62 -9.48
CA ASP A 186 -15.60 0.86 -10.26
C ASP A 186 -14.35 0.72 -9.38
N TYR A 187 -13.20 1.12 -9.91
CA TYR A 187 -11.92 1.12 -9.20
C TYR A 187 -11.41 2.55 -9.10
N LYS A 188 -10.98 2.93 -7.89
CA LYS A 188 -10.20 4.13 -7.69
C LYS A 188 -8.74 3.81 -8.05
N GLU A 189 -8.24 4.43 -9.10
CA GLU A 189 -6.92 4.16 -9.68
C GLU A 189 -5.79 5.00 -9.11
N GLY A 190 -6.11 6.14 -8.48
CA GLY A 190 -5.14 7.06 -7.90
C GLY A 190 -5.73 7.88 -6.76
N TYR A 191 -4.87 8.67 -6.10
CA TYR A 191 -5.20 9.44 -4.90
C TYR A 191 -4.84 10.90 -5.10
N ASN A 192 -5.80 11.78 -4.88
CA ASN A 192 -5.64 13.20 -5.07
C ASN A 192 -4.83 13.83 -3.93
N THR A 193 -3.67 14.37 -4.26
CA THR A 193 -2.72 14.95 -3.29
C THR A 193 -3.16 16.29 -2.71
N PHE A 194 -4.16 16.97 -3.30
CA PHE A 194 -4.79 18.15 -2.70
C PHE A 194 -5.77 17.78 -1.58
N HIS A 195 -6.28 16.56 -1.54
CA HIS A 195 -7.26 16.11 -0.59
C HIS A 195 -6.62 15.35 0.58
N LEU A 196 -6.25 16.07 1.64
CA LEU A 196 -5.59 15.49 2.81
C LEU A 196 -6.37 14.33 3.44
N ALA A 197 -7.71 14.40 3.44
CA ALA A 197 -8.54 13.32 3.95
C ALA A 197 -8.41 12.04 3.11
N GLU A 198 -8.30 12.17 1.80
CA GLU A 198 -8.08 11.05 0.88
C GLU A 198 -6.71 10.40 1.11
N LEU A 199 -5.66 11.21 1.26
CA LEU A 199 -4.33 10.70 1.57
C LEU A 199 -4.28 9.98 2.93
N SER A 200 -4.95 10.52 3.94
CA SER A 200 -4.90 10.00 5.31
C SER A 200 -5.78 8.77 5.53
N ASN A 201 -6.96 8.71 4.89
CA ASN A 201 -7.97 7.68 5.16
C ASN A 201 -7.97 6.57 4.11
N GLU A 202 -7.62 6.90 2.87
CA GLU A 202 -7.70 5.93 1.77
C GLU A 202 -6.31 5.48 1.32
N MET A 203 -5.47 6.41 0.86
CA MET A 203 -4.13 6.07 0.36
C MET A 203 -3.27 5.41 1.44
N LEU A 204 -3.29 5.96 2.67
CA LEU A 204 -2.51 5.41 3.77
C LEU A 204 -2.94 3.99 4.13
N ASP A 205 -4.25 3.71 4.12
CA ASP A 205 -4.74 2.37 4.42
C ASP A 205 -4.42 1.38 3.31
N ASP A 206 -4.57 1.78 2.06
CA ASP A 206 -4.21 0.95 0.91
C ASP A 206 -2.70 0.67 0.84
N PHE A 207 -1.88 1.68 1.17
CA PHE A 207 -0.44 1.51 1.27
C PHE A 207 -0.05 0.52 2.38
N LYS A 208 -0.72 0.55 3.54
CA LYS A 208 -0.53 -0.44 4.62
C LYS A 208 -0.88 -1.86 4.14
N VAL A 209 -1.93 -2.02 3.32
CA VAL A 209 -2.30 -3.32 2.75
C VAL A 209 -1.15 -3.86 1.89
N ILE A 210 -0.57 -3.05 1.02
CA ILE A 210 0.57 -3.43 0.17
C ILE A 210 1.79 -3.81 1.02
N LEU A 211 2.12 -3.01 2.03
CA LEU A 211 3.22 -3.33 2.96
C LEU A 211 2.98 -4.65 3.70
N TYR A 212 1.73 -4.92 4.07
CA TYR A 212 1.37 -6.18 4.72
C TYR A 212 1.50 -7.35 3.74
N GLU A 213 0.98 -7.25 2.52
CA GLU A 213 1.13 -8.27 1.47
C GLU A 213 2.62 -8.62 1.27
N TYR A 214 3.47 -7.60 1.20
CA TYR A 214 4.92 -7.76 1.06
C TYR A 214 5.55 -8.50 2.25
N ARG A 215 5.26 -8.08 3.48
CA ARG A 215 5.77 -8.74 4.70
C ARG A 215 5.30 -10.19 4.82
N ALA A 216 4.05 -10.47 4.46
CA ALA A 216 3.50 -11.81 4.45
C ALA A 216 4.20 -12.71 3.43
N ALA A 217 4.51 -12.19 2.24
CA ALA A 217 5.26 -12.91 1.21
C ALA A 217 6.69 -13.23 1.67
N LEU A 218 7.39 -12.27 2.28
CA LEU A 218 8.73 -12.50 2.85
C LEU A 218 8.73 -13.58 3.93
N LYS A 219 7.75 -13.54 4.84
CA LYS A 219 7.63 -14.54 5.91
C LYS A 219 7.39 -15.94 5.35
N LYS A 220 6.56 -16.06 4.32
CA LYS A 220 6.31 -17.34 3.64
C LYS A 220 7.57 -17.87 2.96
N ASN A 221 8.31 -17.02 2.25
CA ASN A 221 9.56 -17.42 1.59
C ASN A 221 10.64 -17.83 2.59
N ASN A 222 10.80 -17.12 3.70
CA ASN A 222 11.76 -17.47 4.75
C ASN A 222 11.41 -18.79 5.44
N ASN A 223 10.13 -19.12 5.60
CA ASN A 223 9.71 -20.41 6.16
C ASN A 223 9.99 -21.54 5.16
N ALA A 224 9.72 -21.34 3.87
CA ALA A 224 10.03 -22.32 2.82
C ALA A 224 11.52 -22.61 2.69
N THR A 225 12.40 -21.64 2.97
CA THR A 225 13.86 -21.82 2.93
C THR A 225 14.39 -22.57 4.16
N LYS A 226 13.63 -22.63 5.25
CA LYS A 226 14.00 -23.38 6.47
C LYS A 226 13.59 -24.85 6.44
N GLU A 227 12.71 -25.22 5.50
CA GLU A 227 12.23 -26.61 5.33
C GLU A 227 13.03 -27.39 4.26
N LEU A 228 14.08 -26.79 3.66
CA LEU A 228 15.03 -27.38 2.74
C LEU A 228 16.40 -27.52 3.41
#